data_3ba2307f4141dd09b3212753ebab665c
#
_entry.id   3ba2307f4141dd09b3212753ebab665c
#
_cell.length_a   1.000
_cell.length_b   1.000
_cell.length_c   1.000
_cell.angle_alpha   90.00
_cell.angle_beta   90.00
_cell.angle_gamma   90.00
#
_symmetry.space_group_name_H-M   'P 1'
#
loop_
_entity.id
_entity.type
_entity.pdbx_description
1 polymer ?
#
loop_
_entity_poly.entity_id
_entity_poly.type
_entity_poly.pdbx_seq_one_letter_code
_entity_poly.pdbx_strand_id
1 'polypeptide(L)'
;MLRDSAACAGQAHGGKELNQRNAIFRAAAVGLAGLVCLTLAAGAAPRKPGETLEVRAHAIQKRAIVVDTHDDTPQRFYFEDFDLGHRDAAGNIDIPRMREGGLGAIFMSIWTPGTLPPAEASKRALRQIELVRAQVEKHPADLLLATTVAEIRRAHQEGKIAVLMGMEGGHMINDDLDLLRKYAGLGVRYLTLTHSVNDNWADSSTDKPAHNGLTDFGRQVVTELNRLGVMVDISHVSDKTFYDALAVTRAPVIASHSSCRALCDARRNMSDAMLQALAKNGGVVQINYHIGFLSQEYADASKTASAEQKAAEAAMEKQCGDDEACKVMGGQRVSDEFTAKGNLPVVSYQRIVDHIDHAVKIAGVDHVGLGSDFDGAVMPKGMEDVSHLERITMELLRRGYSDKDVEKILGGNLLRVMGDVEKTAAKMRGEK
;
A
#
# COMPACT_ATOMS: atom_id res chain seq x y z
N MET A 1 -5.36 65.04 16.44
CA MET A 1 -6.43 65.94 15.96
C MET A 1 -7.61 65.02 15.69
N LEU A 2 -8.46 64.88 16.65
CA LEU A 2 -9.75 65.58 16.80
C LEU A 2 -10.71 65.14 15.72
N ARG A 3 -11.69 64.32 16.09
CA ARG A 3 -13.08 64.58 16.63
C ARG A 3 -14.06 64.26 15.50
N ASP A 4 -15.18 63.72 15.63
CA ASP A 4 -16.25 63.49 16.57
C ASP A 4 -17.48 63.08 15.74
N SER A 5 -18.19 62.08 16.18
CA SER A 5 -19.54 62.11 16.74
C SER A 5 -20.68 62.51 15.77
N ALA A 6 -21.90 62.00 15.79
CA ALA A 6 -22.87 61.54 16.71
C ALA A 6 -24.09 61.06 15.92
N ALA A 7 -24.82 59.99 16.21
CA ALA A 7 -26.02 59.91 17.02
C ALA A 7 -27.27 60.72 16.58
N CYS A 8 -28.38 60.01 16.39
CA CYS A 8 -29.79 60.31 16.83
C CYS A 8 -30.75 59.34 16.12
N ALA A 9 -31.50 58.43 16.70
CA ALA A 9 -32.58 58.48 17.69
C ALA A 9 -33.93 59.04 17.15
N GLY A 10 -35.00 58.27 17.35
CA GLY A 10 -36.40 58.68 17.36
C GLY A 10 -37.34 57.65 16.75
N GLN A 11 -37.97 56.73 17.55
CA GLN A 11 -39.31 56.86 18.16
C GLN A 11 -40.46 56.99 17.12
N ALA A 12 -41.53 56.27 17.15
CA ALA A 12 -42.37 55.42 18.00
C ALA A 12 -43.86 55.66 17.63
N HIS A 13 -44.73 54.77 18.04
CA HIS A 13 -46.18 54.80 18.07
C HIS A 13 -46.89 54.24 16.86
N GLY A 14 -47.85 53.39 16.93
CA GLY A 14 -48.83 52.92 17.93
C GLY A 14 -49.87 52.17 17.16
N GLY A 15 -50.46 51.14 17.52
CA GLY A 15 -51.39 50.86 18.53
C GLY A 15 -52.69 50.27 17.95
N LYS A 16 -53.14 49.15 18.56
CA LYS A 16 -54.54 48.68 18.68
C LYS A 16 -55.26 48.16 17.40
N GLU A 17 -56.09 47.15 17.42
CA GLU A 17 -56.95 46.50 18.37
C GLU A 17 -57.47 45.16 17.85
N LEU A 18 -57.66 44.22 18.79
CA LEU A 18 -58.58 43.10 18.86
C LEU A 18 -59.65 42.93 17.74
N ASN A 19 -59.84 41.70 17.28
CA ASN A 19 -61.10 41.05 17.47
C ASN A 19 -61.04 39.51 17.46
N GLN A 20 -61.66 38.93 18.47
CA GLN A 20 -61.93 37.49 18.65
C GLN A 20 -63.05 37.05 17.66
N ARG A 21 -62.97 35.81 17.22
CA ARG A 21 -64.13 34.86 17.20
C ARG A 21 -63.73 33.46 16.70
N ASN A 22 -63.77 32.55 17.68
CA ASN A 22 -64.37 31.21 17.65
C ASN A 22 -63.92 30.15 16.60
N ALA A 23 -63.16 29.22 17.10
CA ALA A 23 -63.46 27.77 17.26
C ALA A 23 -64.08 27.03 16.07
N ILE A 24 -63.39 26.00 15.63
CA ILE A 24 -63.92 24.62 15.51
C ILE A 24 -62.71 23.64 15.42
N PHE A 25 -62.69 22.65 16.30
CA PHE A 25 -61.77 21.52 16.35
C PHE A 25 -61.79 20.73 15.04
N ARG A 26 -60.60 20.42 14.51
CA ARG A 26 -60.33 19.17 13.79
C ARG A 26 -58.89 18.74 14.09
N ALA A 27 -58.78 17.69 14.87
CA ALA A 27 -57.54 16.94 15.09
C ALA A 27 -57.06 16.35 13.75
N ALA A 28 -55.88 16.77 13.28
CA ALA A 28 -55.13 16.05 12.26
C ALA A 28 -53.86 15.50 12.91
N ALA A 29 -53.83 14.19 13.07
CA ALA A 29 -52.66 13.47 13.52
C ALA A 29 -51.55 13.66 12.50
N VAL A 30 -50.50 14.39 12.88
CA VAL A 30 -49.25 14.45 12.14
C VAL A 30 -48.43 13.22 12.58
N GLY A 31 -48.49 12.20 11.71
CA GLY A 31 -47.59 11.06 11.82
C GLY A 31 -46.17 11.50 11.57
N LEU A 32 -45.33 11.50 12.59
CA LEU A 32 -43.89 11.60 12.51
C LEU A 32 -43.37 10.28 11.86
N ALA A 33 -43.21 10.27 10.55
CA ALA A 33 -42.46 9.21 9.88
C ALA A 33 -40.99 9.42 10.23
N GLY A 34 -40.55 8.76 11.31
CA GLY A 34 -39.14 8.60 11.61
C GLY A 34 -38.46 7.82 10.49
N LEU A 35 -37.67 8.49 9.69
CA LEU A 35 -36.77 7.86 8.74
C LEU A 35 -35.67 7.15 9.54
N VAL A 36 -35.94 5.88 9.89
CA VAL A 36 -34.88 4.98 10.42
C VAL A 36 -33.98 4.69 9.24
N CYS A 37 -32.85 5.41 9.14
CA CYS A 37 -31.72 4.96 8.35
C CYS A 37 -31.23 3.63 8.93
N LEU A 38 -31.76 2.51 8.44
CA LEU A 38 -31.13 1.22 8.59
C LEU A 38 -29.81 1.28 7.78
N THR A 39 -28.71 1.57 8.47
CA THR A 39 -27.40 1.18 8.00
C THR A 39 -27.41 -0.34 7.96
N LEU A 40 -27.58 -0.91 6.79
CA LEU A 40 -27.31 -2.32 6.52
C LEU A 40 -25.81 -2.53 6.82
N ALA A 41 -25.50 -2.87 8.06
CA ALA A 41 -24.26 -3.55 8.36
C ALA A 41 -24.29 -4.82 7.50
N ALA A 42 -23.39 -4.89 6.51
CA ALA A 42 -23.18 -6.13 5.76
C ALA A 42 -22.75 -7.19 6.78
N GLY A 43 -23.72 -7.96 7.24
CA GLY A 43 -23.50 -8.95 8.29
C GLY A 43 -22.54 -10.02 7.77
N ALA A 44 -21.53 -10.35 8.56
CA ALA A 44 -20.70 -11.52 8.34
C ALA A 44 -21.60 -12.74 8.06
N ALA A 45 -21.24 -13.54 7.05
CA ALA A 45 -21.97 -14.76 6.76
C ALA A 45 -22.05 -15.62 8.04
N PRO A 46 -23.23 -16.21 8.36
CA PRO A 46 -23.39 -16.97 9.58
C PRO A 46 -22.40 -18.14 9.62
N ARG A 47 -21.68 -18.28 10.75
CA ARG A 47 -20.76 -19.41 10.98
C ARG A 47 -21.53 -20.71 10.85
N LYS A 48 -20.91 -21.70 10.17
CA LYS A 48 -21.42 -23.07 10.22
C LYS A 48 -21.32 -23.59 11.66
N PRO A 49 -22.32 -24.31 12.18
CA PRO A 49 -22.25 -24.86 13.54
C PRO A 49 -20.96 -25.69 13.71
N GLY A 50 -20.13 -25.35 14.71
CA GLY A 50 -18.88 -26.05 15.03
C GLY A 50 -17.64 -25.58 14.23
N GLU A 51 -17.74 -24.62 13.30
CA GLU A 51 -16.58 -24.09 12.57
C GLU A 51 -15.79 -23.11 13.44
N THR A 52 -14.49 -23.41 13.67
CA THR A 52 -13.58 -22.48 14.37
C THR A 52 -13.14 -21.36 13.43
N LEU A 53 -12.62 -20.28 14.02
CA LEU A 53 -12.11 -19.14 13.26
C LEU A 53 -10.93 -19.53 12.36
N GLU A 54 -10.05 -20.38 12.88
CA GLU A 54 -8.88 -20.92 12.19
C GLU A 54 -9.28 -21.75 10.97
N VAL A 55 -10.23 -22.66 11.13
CA VAL A 55 -10.73 -23.50 10.00
C VAL A 55 -11.32 -22.62 8.91
N ARG A 56 -12.07 -21.58 9.28
CA ARG A 56 -12.66 -20.65 8.33
C ARG A 56 -11.57 -19.80 7.64
N ALA A 57 -10.61 -19.27 8.39
CA ALA A 57 -9.49 -18.49 7.86
C ALA A 57 -8.68 -19.33 6.85
N HIS A 58 -8.32 -20.54 7.24
CA HIS A 58 -7.58 -21.46 6.37
C HIS A 58 -8.36 -21.78 5.07
N ALA A 59 -9.66 -22.00 5.16
CA ALA A 59 -10.50 -22.25 3.99
C ALA A 59 -10.56 -21.04 3.05
N ILE A 60 -10.57 -19.80 3.59
CA ILE A 60 -10.52 -18.58 2.79
C ILE A 60 -9.14 -18.44 2.14
N GLN A 61 -8.06 -18.57 2.93
CA GLN A 61 -6.68 -18.47 2.46
C GLN A 61 -6.42 -19.41 1.27
N LYS A 62 -6.91 -20.66 1.39
CA LYS A 62 -6.73 -21.68 0.35
C LYS A 62 -7.46 -21.38 -0.97
N ARG A 63 -8.65 -20.73 -0.94
CA ARG A 63 -9.42 -20.44 -2.16
C ARG A 63 -9.14 -19.05 -2.73
N ALA A 64 -8.66 -18.11 -1.91
CA ALA A 64 -8.27 -16.78 -2.35
C ALA A 64 -6.91 -16.82 -3.06
N ILE A 65 -6.70 -15.91 -4.00
CA ILE A 65 -5.35 -15.61 -4.49
C ILE A 65 -4.82 -14.52 -3.57
N VAL A 66 -4.04 -14.91 -2.57
CA VAL A 66 -3.39 -13.96 -1.66
C VAL A 66 -2.25 -13.28 -2.41
N VAL A 67 -2.27 -11.97 -2.51
CA VAL A 67 -1.28 -11.20 -3.25
C VAL A 67 -0.56 -10.27 -2.30
N ASP A 68 0.76 -10.35 -2.28
CA ASP A 68 1.65 -9.34 -1.71
C ASP A 68 2.22 -8.49 -2.84
N THR A 69 2.05 -7.18 -2.73
CA THR A 69 2.43 -6.27 -3.82
C THR A 69 3.81 -5.67 -3.70
N HIS A 70 4.54 -5.95 -2.64
CA HIS A 70 5.88 -5.41 -2.47
C HIS A 70 6.74 -6.26 -1.54
N ASP A 71 7.90 -6.66 -2.04
CA ASP A 71 8.85 -7.51 -1.36
C ASP A 71 10.27 -7.27 -1.91
N ASP A 72 11.24 -7.04 -1.03
CA ASP A 72 12.60 -6.65 -1.39
C ASP A 72 13.62 -7.80 -1.44
N THR A 73 13.17 -9.04 -1.42
CA THR A 73 14.02 -10.23 -1.55
C THR A 73 14.98 -10.19 -2.76
N PRO A 74 14.70 -9.48 -3.89
CA PRO A 74 15.69 -9.33 -4.96
C PRO A 74 17.02 -8.71 -4.54
N GLN A 75 17.07 -7.96 -3.44
CA GLN A 75 18.33 -7.48 -2.87
C GLN A 75 19.18 -8.65 -2.36
N ARG A 76 18.55 -9.67 -1.76
CA ARG A 76 19.23 -10.88 -1.30
C ARG A 76 19.79 -11.68 -2.48
N PHE A 77 19.09 -11.75 -3.60
CA PHE A 77 19.62 -12.38 -4.82
C PHE A 77 20.83 -11.63 -5.39
N TYR A 78 20.88 -10.31 -5.17
CA TYR A 78 21.97 -9.47 -5.69
C TYR A 78 23.22 -9.51 -4.80
N PHE A 79 23.05 -9.53 -3.49
CA PHE A 79 24.15 -9.43 -2.53
C PHE A 79 24.56 -10.77 -1.91
N GLU A 80 23.65 -11.76 -1.91
CA GLU A 80 23.83 -13.05 -1.27
C GLU A 80 23.69 -14.18 -2.33
N ASP A 81 24.24 -15.36 -2.03
CA ASP A 81 23.92 -16.59 -2.79
C ASP A 81 22.63 -17.22 -2.25
N PHE A 82 21.55 -16.44 -2.26
CA PHE A 82 20.27 -16.82 -1.71
C PHE A 82 19.41 -17.60 -2.73
N ASP A 83 18.85 -18.72 -2.27
CA ASP A 83 17.98 -19.60 -3.04
C ASP A 83 16.59 -19.68 -2.39
N LEU A 84 15.55 -19.22 -3.09
CA LEU A 84 14.16 -19.27 -2.63
C LEU A 84 13.67 -20.70 -2.27
N GLY A 85 14.28 -21.75 -2.81
CA GLY A 85 13.87 -23.13 -2.57
C GLY A 85 14.14 -23.64 -1.15
N HIS A 86 15.00 -22.97 -0.40
CA HIS A 86 15.41 -23.42 0.92
C HIS A 86 14.92 -22.48 2.00
N ARG A 87 14.39 -23.06 3.10
CA ARG A 87 14.04 -22.27 4.29
C ARG A 87 15.30 -21.62 4.86
N ASP A 88 15.27 -20.31 4.99
CA ASP A 88 16.35 -19.54 5.57
C ASP A 88 15.92 -18.90 6.90
N ALA A 89 16.80 -18.94 7.90
CA ALA A 89 16.58 -18.28 9.18
C ALA A 89 16.68 -16.74 9.08
N ALA A 90 17.37 -16.23 8.07
CA ALA A 90 17.44 -14.81 7.76
C ALA A 90 16.38 -14.41 6.74
N GLY A 91 15.96 -13.15 6.77
CA GLY A 91 14.94 -12.62 5.88
C GLY A 91 13.53 -13.15 6.13
N ASN A 92 12.61 -12.73 5.29
CA ASN A 92 11.18 -12.94 5.52
C ASN A 92 10.54 -13.89 4.50
N ILE A 93 11.19 -14.17 3.36
CA ILE A 93 10.63 -14.86 2.20
C ILE A 93 11.48 -16.08 1.82
N ASP A 94 10.81 -17.21 1.62
CA ASP A 94 11.26 -18.39 0.87
C ASP A 94 10.04 -19.23 0.44
N ILE A 95 10.20 -20.16 -0.49
CA ILE A 95 9.11 -20.99 -1.00
C ILE A 95 8.41 -21.79 0.11
N PRO A 96 9.11 -22.48 1.02
CA PRO A 96 8.46 -23.16 2.15
C PRO A 96 7.54 -22.24 2.96
N ARG A 97 8.02 -21.04 3.35
CA ARG A 97 7.24 -20.07 4.15
C ARG A 97 6.11 -19.42 3.35
N MET A 98 6.32 -19.12 2.06
CA MET A 98 5.24 -18.64 1.17
C MET A 98 4.09 -19.64 1.08
N ARG A 99 4.40 -20.95 0.99
CA ARG A 99 3.39 -22.01 0.98
C ARG A 99 2.67 -22.13 2.33
N GLU A 100 3.39 -22.07 3.44
CA GLU A 100 2.82 -22.07 4.80
C GLU A 100 1.87 -20.90 5.01
N GLY A 101 2.24 -19.69 4.56
CA GLY A 101 1.40 -18.48 4.64
C GLY A 101 0.27 -18.45 3.61
N GLY A 102 0.21 -19.43 2.69
CA GLY A 102 -0.82 -19.50 1.65
C GLY A 102 -0.71 -18.38 0.61
N LEU A 103 0.49 -17.86 0.36
CA LEU A 103 0.73 -16.82 -0.64
C LEU A 103 0.48 -17.37 -2.04
N GLY A 104 -0.33 -16.67 -2.84
CA GLY A 104 -0.67 -17.05 -4.21
C GLY A 104 0.07 -16.24 -5.27
N ALA A 105 0.45 -15.01 -4.96
CA ALA A 105 1.23 -14.15 -5.86
C ALA A 105 2.07 -13.14 -5.06
N ILE A 106 3.23 -12.76 -5.62
CA ILE A 106 4.15 -11.80 -5.01
C ILE A 106 4.74 -10.88 -6.06
N PHE A 107 4.85 -9.59 -5.75
CA PHE A 107 5.61 -8.64 -6.53
C PHE A 107 6.99 -8.44 -5.92
N MET A 108 7.99 -8.95 -6.59
CA MET A 108 9.39 -8.75 -6.23
C MET A 108 9.86 -7.38 -6.70
N SER A 109 10.33 -6.57 -5.77
CA SER A 109 10.76 -5.18 -5.98
C SER A 109 12.13 -5.13 -6.63
N ILE A 110 12.19 -4.45 -7.76
CA ILE A 110 13.43 -4.11 -8.44
C ILE A 110 13.76 -2.67 -8.07
N TRP A 111 14.73 -2.47 -7.17
CA TRP A 111 15.12 -1.15 -6.76
C TRP A 111 16.62 -0.98 -6.58
N THR A 112 17.07 0.26 -6.63
CA THR A 112 18.45 0.65 -6.37
C THR A 112 18.47 1.93 -5.54
N PRO A 113 19.54 2.20 -4.78
CA PRO A 113 19.68 3.50 -4.12
C PRO A 113 19.54 4.65 -5.12
N GLY A 114 18.66 5.62 -4.81
CA GLY A 114 18.43 6.78 -5.68
C GLY A 114 19.62 7.72 -5.79
N THR A 115 20.69 7.48 -5.02
CA THR A 115 21.97 8.21 -5.09
C THR A 115 22.96 7.62 -6.10
N LEU A 116 22.64 6.43 -6.67
CA LEU A 116 23.48 5.85 -7.72
C LEU A 116 23.42 6.69 -9.01
N PRO A 117 24.52 6.76 -9.76
CA PRO A 117 24.48 7.32 -11.12
C PRO A 117 23.43 6.61 -11.98
N PRO A 118 22.61 7.31 -12.78
CA PRO A 118 21.46 6.71 -13.48
C PRO A 118 21.82 5.49 -14.34
N ALA A 119 22.96 5.50 -15.03
CA ALA A 119 23.43 4.36 -15.84
C ALA A 119 23.78 3.13 -14.98
N GLU A 120 24.30 3.33 -13.77
CA GLU A 120 24.61 2.27 -12.83
C GLU A 120 23.35 1.71 -12.21
N ALA A 121 22.41 2.58 -11.80
CA ALA A 121 21.10 2.20 -11.32
C ALA A 121 20.36 1.32 -12.35
N SER A 122 20.34 1.74 -13.63
CA SER A 122 19.73 0.97 -14.71
C SER A 122 20.38 -0.40 -14.93
N LYS A 123 21.72 -0.46 -14.85
CA LYS A 123 22.48 -1.72 -14.98
C LYS A 123 22.16 -2.68 -13.83
N ARG A 124 22.12 -2.17 -12.60
CA ARG A 124 21.77 -2.96 -11.40
C ARG A 124 20.33 -3.45 -11.47
N ALA A 125 19.38 -2.60 -11.88
CA ALA A 125 17.98 -2.99 -12.07
C ALA A 125 17.83 -4.14 -13.09
N LEU A 126 18.51 -4.07 -14.25
CA LEU A 126 18.51 -5.16 -15.22
C LEU A 126 19.07 -6.47 -14.63
N ARG A 127 20.12 -6.38 -13.81
CA ARG A 127 20.68 -7.56 -13.15
C ARG A 127 19.70 -8.16 -12.13
N GLN A 128 18.98 -7.36 -11.36
CA GLN A 128 17.96 -7.86 -10.42
C GLN A 128 16.81 -8.56 -11.18
N ILE A 129 16.34 -8.00 -12.30
CA ILE A 129 15.34 -8.65 -13.17
C ILE A 129 15.83 -10.03 -13.62
N GLU A 130 17.10 -10.15 -14.07
CA GLU A 130 17.69 -11.42 -14.45
C GLU A 130 17.71 -12.43 -13.29
N LEU A 131 18.07 -11.97 -12.09
CA LEU A 131 18.13 -12.81 -10.90
C LEU A 131 16.75 -13.32 -10.46
N VAL A 132 15.71 -12.45 -10.47
CA VAL A 132 14.33 -12.88 -10.21
C VAL A 132 13.89 -13.95 -11.20
N ARG A 133 14.15 -13.74 -12.49
CA ARG A 133 13.81 -14.73 -13.54
C ARG A 133 14.55 -16.05 -13.35
N ALA A 134 15.84 -15.99 -12.97
CA ALA A 134 16.64 -17.19 -12.69
C ALA A 134 16.08 -17.99 -11.51
N GLN A 135 15.56 -17.33 -10.45
CA GLN A 135 14.90 -18.02 -9.33
C GLN A 135 13.62 -18.75 -9.80
N VAL A 136 12.80 -18.09 -10.63
CA VAL A 136 11.60 -18.72 -11.20
C VAL A 136 11.95 -19.92 -12.08
N GLU A 137 12.97 -19.79 -12.93
CA GLU A 137 13.44 -20.88 -13.79
C GLU A 137 14.06 -22.04 -13.00
N LYS A 138 14.65 -21.77 -11.83
CA LYS A 138 15.22 -22.78 -10.94
C LYS A 138 14.14 -23.58 -10.21
N HIS A 139 12.97 -22.99 -9.93
CA HIS A 139 11.88 -23.62 -9.18
C HIS A 139 10.56 -23.71 -9.96
N PRO A 140 10.54 -24.35 -11.16
CA PRO A 140 9.36 -24.32 -12.05
C PRO A 140 8.18 -25.15 -11.52
N ALA A 141 8.41 -26.03 -10.52
CA ALA A 141 7.34 -26.75 -9.84
C ALA A 141 6.54 -25.87 -8.89
N ASP A 142 7.18 -24.82 -8.34
CA ASP A 142 6.64 -23.97 -7.29
C ASP A 142 6.25 -22.58 -7.79
N LEU A 143 6.98 -22.05 -8.77
CA LEU A 143 6.90 -20.67 -9.22
C LEU A 143 6.45 -20.58 -10.68
N LEU A 144 5.79 -19.46 -11.03
CA LEU A 144 5.45 -19.10 -12.39
C LEU A 144 5.64 -17.58 -12.56
N LEU A 145 6.48 -17.16 -13.50
CA LEU A 145 6.59 -15.75 -13.85
C LEU A 145 5.29 -15.29 -14.52
N ALA A 146 4.61 -14.33 -13.91
CA ALA A 146 3.34 -13.80 -14.37
C ALA A 146 3.46 -12.32 -14.76
N THR A 147 2.75 -11.94 -15.79
CA THR A 147 2.70 -10.57 -16.31
C THR A 147 1.26 -10.08 -16.54
N THR A 148 0.29 -10.98 -16.38
CA THR A 148 -1.13 -10.73 -16.58
C THR A 148 -1.96 -11.37 -15.47
N VAL A 149 -3.17 -10.84 -15.26
CA VAL A 149 -4.15 -11.43 -14.33
C VAL A 149 -4.49 -12.88 -14.71
N ALA A 150 -4.52 -13.18 -16.01
CA ALA A 150 -4.79 -14.54 -16.50
C ALA A 150 -3.68 -15.52 -16.07
N GLU A 151 -2.42 -15.09 -16.11
CA GLU A 151 -1.28 -15.90 -15.68
C GLU A 151 -1.24 -16.10 -14.17
N ILE A 152 -1.59 -15.07 -13.38
CA ILE A 152 -1.74 -15.21 -11.92
C ILE A 152 -2.80 -16.28 -11.58
N ARG A 153 -3.96 -16.22 -12.26
CA ARG A 153 -5.02 -17.21 -12.07
C ARG A 153 -4.60 -18.62 -12.49
N ARG A 154 -3.84 -18.73 -13.60
CA ARG A 154 -3.25 -20.00 -14.04
C ARG A 154 -2.29 -20.57 -13.01
N ALA A 155 -1.36 -19.75 -12.49
CA ALA A 155 -0.44 -20.18 -11.44
C ALA A 155 -1.19 -20.75 -10.23
N HIS A 156 -2.22 -20.06 -9.76
CA HIS A 156 -3.04 -20.51 -8.65
C HIS A 156 -3.75 -21.84 -8.95
N GLN A 157 -4.31 -22.01 -10.16
CA GLN A 157 -4.95 -23.27 -10.59
C GLN A 157 -3.95 -24.44 -10.68
N GLU A 158 -2.69 -24.16 -11.04
CA GLU A 158 -1.60 -25.12 -11.08
C GLU A 158 -0.96 -25.38 -9.70
N GLY A 159 -1.43 -24.71 -8.64
CA GLY A 159 -0.86 -24.81 -7.29
C GLY A 159 0.52 -24.17 -7.16
N LYS A 160 0.83 -23.21 -8.04
CA LYS A 160 2.08 -22.44 -8.05
C LYS A 160 1.86 -21.04 -7.48
N ILE A 161 2.94 -20.42 -7.06
CA ILE A 161 2.99 -19.00 -6.67
C ILE A 161 3.35 -18.18 -7.90
N ALA A 162 2.53 -17.19 -8.24
CA ALA A 162 2.83 -16.26 -9.31
C ALA A 162 3.88 -15.24 -8.82
N VAL A 163 4.98 -15.12 -9.55
CA VAL A 163 6.02 -14.10 -9.32
C VAL A 163 5.84 -13.00 -10.35
N LEU A 164 5.68 -11.78 -9.89
CA LEU A 164 5.64 -10.56 -10.69
C LEU A 164 6.81 -9.66 -10.30
N MET A 165 7.10 -8.65 -11.09
CA MET A 165 8.12 -7.66 -10.78
C MET A 165 7.52 -6.26 -10.73
N GLY A 166 7.81 -5.54 -9.66
CA GLY A 166 7.58 -4.11 -9.53
C GLY A 166 8.90 -3.37 -9.60
N MET A 167 8.93 -2.20 -10.23
CA MET A 167 10.12 -1.35 -10.23
C MET A 167 9.91 -0.19 -9.28
N GLU A 168 10.76 -0.08 -8.26
CA GLU A 168 10.63 0.93 -7.24
C GLU A 168 11.66 2.05 -7.42
N GLY A 169 11.20 3.15 -8.00
CA GLY A 169 11.98 4.35 -8.27
C GLY A 169 12.18 4.64 -9.74
N GLY A 170 11.66 5.77 -10.18
CA GLY A 170 11.70 6.22 -11.56
C GLY A 170 13.10 6.60 -12.07
N HIS A 171 14.05 6.86 -11.16
CA HIS A 171 15.44 7.13 -11.54
C HIS A 171 16.08 6.02 -12.39
N MET A 172 15.62 4.77 -12.23
CA MET A 172 16.13 3.63 -12.97
C MET A 172 15.79 3.63 -14.46
N ILE A 173 14.79 4.43 -14.91
CA ILE A 173 14.54 4.60 -16.34
C ILE A 173 15.52 5.57 -17.00
N ASN A 174 16.38 6.26 -16.22
CA ASN A 174 17.42 7.18 -16.73
C ASN A 174 16.85 8.23 -17.70
N ASP A 175 15.67 8.77 -17.39
CA ASP A 175 14.92 9.75 -18.20
C ASP A 175 14.67 9.29 -19.66
N ASP A 176 14.58 7.97 -19.88
CA ASP A 176 14.43 7.34 -21.18
C ASP A 176 13.19 6.42 -21.24
N LEU A 177 12.20 6.80 -22.08
CA LEU A 177 10.99 6.01 -22.28
C LEU A 177 11.26 4.69 -23.02
N ASP A 178 12.32 4.57 -23.81
CA ASP A 178 12.67 3.31 -24.45
C ASP A 178 13.20 2.31 -23.43
N LEU A 179 13.93 2.78 -22.41
CA LEU A 179 14.32 1.94 -21.29
C LEU A 179 13.11 1.50 -20.46
N LEU A 180 12.13 2.37 -20.26
CA LEU A 180 10.84 2.00 -19.62
C LEU A 180 10.13 0.89 -20.42
N ARG A 181 10.06 1.02 -21.75
CA ARG A 181 9.49 0.00 -22.66
C ARG A 181 10.23 -1.32 -22.54
N LYS A 182 11.55 -1.27 -22.44
CA LYS A 182 12.40 -2.46 -22.23
C LYS A 182 12.05 -3.15 -20.91
N TYR A 183 11.93 -2.42 -19.80
CA TYR A 183 11.55 -3.01 -18.51
C TYR A 183 10.16 -3.65 -18.55
N ALA A 184 9.19 -2.98 -19.16
CA ALA A 184 7.85 -3.54 -19.37
C ALA A 184 7.89 -4.84 -20.19
N GLY A 185 8.72 -4.88 -21.25
CA GLY A 185 8.97 -6.07 -22.08
C GLY A 185 9.65 -7.20 -21.32
N LEU A 186 10.47 -6.90 -20.31
CA LEU A 186 11.10 -7.88 -19.44
C LEU A 186 10.18 -8.41 -18.33
N GLY A 187 8.99 -7.83 -18.15
CA GLY A 187 7.98 -8.33 -17.24
C GLY A 187 7.67 -7.44 -16.03
N VAL A 188 8.21 -6.22 -15.95
CA VAL A 188 7.82 -5.25 -14.91
C VAL A 188 6.36 -4.86 -15.08
N ARG A 189 5.58 -4.86 -13.98
CA ARG A 189 4.12 -4.63 -14.00
C ARG A 189 3.64 -3.46 -13.14
N TYR A 190 4.51 -2.84 -12.35
CA TYR A 190 4.32 -1.48 -11.87
C TYR A 190 5.63 -0.69 -11.88
N LEU A 191 5.52 0.64 -11.90
CA LEU A 191 6.62 1.57 -11.63
C LEU A 191 6.18 2.52 -10.52
N THR A 192 6.89 2.49 -9.39
CA THR A 192 6.80 3.51 -8.35
C THR A 192 7.54 4.75 -8.87
N LEU A 193 6.81 5.88 -8.98
CA LEU A 193 7.30 7.06 -9.69
C LEU A 193 8.54 7.69 -9.06
N THR A 194 8.74 7.51 -7.74
CA THR A 194 9.96 7.91 -7.00
C THR A 194 10.28 6.85 -5.95
N HIS A 195 11.50 6.86 -5.42
CA HIS A 195 11.86 6.17 -4.17
C HIS A 195 12.11 7.21 -3.06
N SER A 196 13.15 7.04 -2.25
CA SER A 196 13.44 7.90 -1.09
C SER A 196 13.88 9.32 -1.43
N VAL A 197 14.38 9.55 -2.66
CA VAL A 197 14.82 10.86 -3.19
C VAL A 197 14.00 11.22 -4.42
N ASN A 198 14.02 12.50 -4.77
CA ASN A 198 13.40 12.98 -6.01
C ASN A 198 14.09 12.39 -7.24
N ASP A 199 13.30 12.13 -8.27
CA ASP A 199 13.83 11.93 -9.63
C ASP A 199 13.96 13.27 -10.34
N ASN A 200 14.54 13.28 -11.55
CA ASN A 200 14.59 14.49 -12.37
C ASN A 200 13.22 14.99 -12.85
N TRP A 201 12.15 14.23 -12.59
CA TRP A 201 10.82 14.50 -13.14
C TRP A 201 9.66 14.29 -12.15
N ALA A 202 9.94 13.89 -10.90
CA ALA A 202 8.93 13.67 -9.86
C ALA A 202 9.50 13.93 -8.45
N ASP A 203 8.69 14.51 -7.58
CA ASP A 203 9.06 14.72 -6.17
C ASP A 203 8.67 13.53 -5.29
N SER A 204 9.62 13.09 -4.46
CA SER A 204 9.44 12.09 -3.40
C SER A 204 8.81 12.70 -2.14
N SER A 205 8.13 11.88 -1.33
CA SER A 205 7.57 12.27 -0.04
C SER A 205 8.63 12.54 1.03
N THR A 206 9.81 11.96 0.89
CA THR A 206 10.88 12.00 1.90
C THR A 206 12.01 13.00 1.55
N ASP A 207 11.97 13.56 0.36
CA ASP A 207 12.92 14.59 -0.08
C ASP A 207 12.32 16.00 -0.05
N LYS A 208 13.15 17.01 -0.34
CA LYS A 208 12.70 18.39 -0.47
C LYS A 208 12.07 18.58 -1.86
N PRO A 209 10.89 19.22 -1.96
CA PRO A 209 10.27 19.47 -3.25
C PRO A 209 11.22 20.22 -4.22
N ALA A 210 11.42 19.66 -5.41
CA ALA A 210 12.26 20.25 -6.47
C ALA A 210 11.45 20.67 -7.70
N HIS A 211 10.36 19.95 -8.00
CA HIS A 211 9.57 20.14 -9.22
C HIS A 211 8.14 20.60 -8.94
N ASN A 212 7.74 20.65 -7.67
CA ASN A 212 6.36 20.88 -7.25
C ASN A 212 5.40 19.83 -7.90
N GLY A 213 5.77 18.56 -7.82
CA GLY A 213 5.04 17.43 -8.36
C GLY A 213 5.70 16.78 -9.58
N LEU A 214 4.90 16.46 -10.63
CA LEU A 214 5.40 15.91 -11.89
C LEU A 214 5.82 17.03 -12.87
N THR A 215 6.99 16.86 -13.48
CA THR A 215 7.36 17.63 -14.69
C THR A 215 6.57 17.15 -15.92
N ASP A 216 6.75 17.80 -17.08
CA ASP A 216 6.15 17.35 -18.33
C ASP A 216 6.65 15.96 -18.75
N PHE A 217 7.91 15.63 -18.45
CA PHE A 217 8.44 14.29 -18.69
C PHE A 217 7.79 13.26 -17.76
N GLY A 218 7.59 13.57 -16.48
CA GLY A 218 6.86 12.70 -15.55
C GLY A 218 5.42 12.41 -16.01
N ARG A 219 4.73 13.39 -16.61
CA ARG A 219 3.41 13.20 -17.22
C ARG A 219 3.47 12.26 -18.43
N GLN A 220 4.53 12.33 -19.24
CA GLN A 220 4.76 11.39 -20.34
C GLN A 220 5.00 9.97 -19.81
N VAL A 221 5.79 9.81 -18.73
CA VAL A 221 6.01 8.51 -18.06
C VAL A 221 4.67 7.89 -17.62
N VAL A 222 3.81 8.63 -16.92
CA VAL A 222 2.48 8.14 -16.51
C VAL A 222 1.63 7.72 -17.71
N THR A 223 1.65 8.51 -18.78
CA THR A 223 0.91 8.19 -20.02
C THR A 223 1.45 6.92 -20.68
N GLU A 224 2.76 6.76 -20.73
CA GLU A 224 3.40 5.59 -21.33
C GLU A 224 3.16 4.33 -20.50
N LEU A 225 3.19 4.40 -19.17
CA LEU A 225 2.83 3.29 -18.27
C LEU A 225 1.40 2.79 -18.58
N ASN A 226 0.44 3.70 -18.72
CA ASN A 226 -0.94 3.32 -19.10
C ASN A 226 -0.98 2.62 -20.47
N ARG A 227 -0.21 3.09 -21.46
CA ARG A 227 -0.14 2.48 -22.79
C ARG A 227 0.48 1.09 -22.76
N LEU A 228 1.48 0.89 -21.90
CA LEU A 228 2.21 -0.38 -21.73
C LEU A 228 1.43 -1.42 -20.92
N GLY A 229 0.38 -1.02 -20.18
CA GLY A 229 -0.31 -1.90 -19.24
C GLY A 229 0.51 -2.16 -17.97
N VAL A 230 1.34 -1.20 -17.60
CA VAL A 230 2.11 -1.17 -16.35
C VAL A 230 1.39 -0.26 -15.37
N MET A 231 1.14 -0.74 -14.16
CA MET A 231 0.45 0.03 -13.14
C MET A 231 1.30 1.23 -12.70
N VAL A 232 0.68 2.40 -12.59
CA VAL A 232 1.29 3.57 -11.98
C VAL A 232 1.23 3.37 -10.46
N ASP A 233 2.38 3.28 -9.83
CA ASP A 233 2.48 3.15 -8.38
C ASP A 233 2.84 4.49 -7.75
N ILE A 234 2.01 4.90 -6.78
CA ILE A 234 2.11 6.18 -6.09
C ILE A 234 2.68 6.04 -4.66
N SER A 235 3.18 4.87 -4.26
CA SER A 235 3.98 4.77 -3.05
C SER A 235 5.20 5.68 -3.15
N HIS A 236 5.74 6.17 -2.05
CA HIS A 236 6.89 7.07 -1.97
C HIS A 236 6.73 8.50 -2.52
N VAL A 237 5.75 8.78 -3.37
CA VAL A 237 5.62 10.09 -4.01
C VAL A 237 5.16 11.18 -3.04
N SER A 238 5.54 12.44 -3.32
CA SER A 238 4.97 13.58 -2.61
C SER A 238 3.46 13.69 -2.83
N ASP A 239 2.74 14.33 -1.90
CA ASP A 239 1.30 14.57 -2.04
C ASP A 239 0.98 15.26 -3.38
N LYS A 240 1.83 16.20 -3.82
CA LYS A 240 1.64 16.89 -5.10
C LYS A 240 1.84 15.97 -6.29
N THR A 241 2.88 15.14 -6.29
CA THR A 241 3.12 14.12 -7.32
C THR A 241 1.95 13.14 -7.43
N PHE A 242 1.39 12.72 -6.28
CA PHE A 242 0.18 11.89 -6.24
C PHE A 242 -0.98 12.52 -7.01
N TYR A 243 -1.35 13.77 -6.70
CA TYR A 243 -2.46 14.43 -7.38
C TYR A 243 -2.16 14.70 -8.85
N ASP A 244 -0.92 15.01 -9.22
CA ASP A 244 -0.52 15.17 -10.61
C ASP A 244 -0.63 13.86 -11.40
N ALA A 245 -0.21 12.74 -10.80
CA ALA A 245 -0.37 11.42 -11.40
C ALA A 245 -1.86 11.07 -11.63
N LEU A 246 -2.73 11.34 -10.65
CA LEU A 246 -4.18 11.15 -10.81
C LEU A 246 -4.80 12.04 -11.90
N ALA A 247 -4.28 13.25 -12.11
CA ALA A 247 -4.76 14.14 -13.14
C ALA A 247 -4.39 13.69 -14.57
N VAL A 248 -3.35 12.89 -14.72
CA VAL A 248 -2.81 12.40 -16.00
C VAL A 248 -3.26 10.99 -16.33
N THR A 249 -3.30 10.10 -15.34
CA THR A 249 -3.57 8.67 -15.57
C THR A 249 -4.96 8.44 -16.17
N ARG A 250 -5.05 7.45 -17.05
CA ARG A 250 -6.28 6.93 -17.65
C ARG A 250 -6.71 5.58 -17.07
N ALA A 251 -5.88 5.02 -16.22
CA ALA A 251 -6.09 3.74 -15.55
C ALA A 251 -6.11 3.93 -14.02
N PRO A 252 -6.69 3.01 -13.26
CA PRO A 252 -6.52 3.00 -11.81
C PRO A 252 -5.05 2.92 -11.40
N VAL A 253 -4.68 3.66 -10.34
CA VAL A 253 -3.33 3.60 -9.77
C VAL A 253 -3.27 2.63 -8.59
N ILE A 254 -2.08 2.23 -8.18
CA ILE A 254 -1.85 1.52 -6.93
C ILE A 254 -0.97 2.35 -6.00
N ALA A 255 -1.12 2.15 -4.69
CA ALA A 255 -0.06 2.39 -3.73
C ALA A 255 0.43 1.02 -3.29
N SER A 256 1.56 0.56 -3.83
CA SER A 256 2.03 -0.82 -3.66
C SER A 256 2.34 -1.20 -2.22
N HIS A 257 2.75 -0.22 -1.39
CA HIS A 257 3.07 -0.39 0.02
C HIS A 257 3.01 0.96 0.77
N SER A 258 1.80 1.37 1.16
CA SER A 258 1.56 2.60 1.93
C SER A 258 0.51 2.37 3.01
N SER A 259 0.58 3.16 4.10
CA SER A 259 -0.36 3.05 5.22
C SER A 259 -1.16 4.33 5.43
N CYS A 260 -1.85 4.49 6.57
CA CYS A 260 -2.76 5.61 6.83
C CYS A 260 -2.10 6.67 7.69
N ARG A 261 -1.98 7.90 7.18
CA ARG A 261 -1.35 9.04 7.87
C ARG A 261 -2.13 9.43 9.14
N ALA A 262 -3.43 9.22 9.16
CA ALA A 262 -4.26 9.48 10.33
C ALA A 262 -3.93 8.59 11.55
N LEU A 263 -3.31 7.43 11.36
CA LEU A 263 -2.90 6.51 12.43
C LEU A 263 -1.42 6.63 12.78
N CYS A 264 -0.60 7.01 11.82
CA CYS A 264 0.83 7.30 12.00
C CYS A 264 1.24 8.39 11.01
N ASP A 265 1.62 9.56 11.53
CA ASP A 265 1.97 10.76 10.73
C ASP A 265 3.38 10.61 10.11
N ALA A 266 3.54 9.56 9.31
CA ALA A 266 4.70 9.34 8.47
C ALA A 266 4.44 9.92 7.08
N ARG A 267 5.45 10.58 6.47
CA ARG A 267 5.33 11.15 5.11
C ARG A 267 5.03 10.08 4.04
N ARG A 268 5.42 8.82 4.31
CA ARG A 268 5.16 7.66 3.47
C ARG A 268 3.69 7.22 3.48
N ASN A 269 2.92 7.64 4.48
CA ASN A 269 1.53 7.28 4.64
C ASN A 269 0.60 8.23 3.89
N MET A 270 -0.52 7.71 3.43
CA MET A 270 -1.54 8.45 2.70
C MET A 270 -2.50 9.18 3.67
N SER A 271 -2.81 10.43 3.37
CA SER A 271 -3.88 11.15 4.07
C SER A 271 -5.27 10.61 3.68
N ASP A 272 -6.30 10.89 4.51
CA ASP A 272 -7.67 10.50 4.22
C ASP A 272 -8.16 11.08 2.87
N ALA A 273 -7.76 12.30 2.54
CA ALA A 273 -8.07 12.92 1.25
C ALA A 273 -7.42 12.18 0.08
N MET A 274 -6.19 11.69 0.25
CA MET A 274 -5.52 10.87 -0.77
C MET A 274 -6.21 9.50 -0.92
N LEU A 275 -6.61 8.85 0.18
CA LEU A 275 -7.36 7.58 0.15
C LEU A 275 -8.69 7.74 -0.58
N GLN A 276 -9.43 8.82 -0.34
CA GLN A 276 -10.68 9.13 -1.06
C GLN A 276 -10.44 9.39 -2.56
N ALA A 277 -9.37 10.13 -2.89
CA ALA A 277 -9.02 10.41 -4.28
C ALA A 277 -8.59 9.14 -5.04
N LEU A 278 -7.80 8.26 -4.40
CA LEU A 278 -7.42 6.96 -4.92
C LEU A 278 -8.66 6.07 -5.17
N ALA A 279 -9.59 6.01 -4.23
CA ALA A 279 -10.84 5.27 -4.40
C ALA A 279 -11.68 5.81 -5.56
N LYS A 280 -11.79 7.14 -5.69
CA LYS A 280 -12.47 7.78 -6.82
C LYS A 280 -11.82 7.47 -8.18
N ASN A 281 -10.51 7.29 -8.21
CA ASN A 281 -9.78 6.83 -9.40
C ASN A 281 -10.02 5.34 -9.72
N GLY A 282 -10.58 4.57 -8.79
CA GLY A 282 -10.75 3.11 -8.88
C GLY A 282 -9.51 2.33 -8.43
N GLY A 283 -8.51 3.00 -7.87
CA GLY A 283 -7.25 2.44 -7.42
C GLY A 283 -7.35 1.60 -6.14
N VAL A 284 -6.20 1.17 -5.64
CA VAL A 284 -6.08 0.35 -4.42
C VAL A 284 -4.84 0.75 -3.63
N VAL A 285 -4.99 0.89 -2.30
CA VAL A 285 -3.88 1.02 -1.35
C VAL A 285 -3.56 -0.35 -0.76
N GLN A 286 -2.30 -0.71 -0.78
CA GLN A 286 -1.79 -1.93 -0.16
C GLN A 286 -1.08 -1.54 1.14
N ILE A 287 -1.55 -2.09 2.25
CA ILE A 287 -1.06 -1.70 3.58
C ILE A 287 0.35 -2.22 3.80
N ASN A 288 1.28 -1.30 4.06
CA ASN A 288 2.67 -1.58 4.40
C ASN A 288 2.77 -2.08 5.85
N TYR A 289 3.71 -3.01 6.12
CA TYR A 289 3.88 -3.62 7.45
C TYR A 289 5.01 -2.99 8.29
N HIS A 290 5.79 -2.07 7.72
CA HIS A 290 6.86 -1.40 8.45
C HIS A 290 6.34 -0.74 9.75
N ILE A 291 6.91 -1.14 10.90
CA ILE A 291 6.45 -0.68 12.22
C ILE A 291 6.52 0.84 12.38
N GLY A 292 7.47 1.51 11.73
CA GLY A 292 7.59 2.97 11.71
C GLY A 292 6.48 3.68 10.94
N PHE A 293 5.70 2.96 10.11
CA PHE A 293 4.53 3.49 9.41
C PHE A 293 3.21 3.03 10.03
N LEU A 294 3.26 2.01 10.89
CA LEU A 294 2.08 1.46 11.57
C LEU A 294 1.83 2.09 12.94
N SER A 295 2.86 2.55 13.64
CA SER A 295 2.75 3.02 15.03
C SER A 295 3.38 4.40 15.20
N GLN A 296 2.54 5.40 15.54
CA GLN A 296 3.01 6.73 15.91
C GLN A 296 3.92 6.69 17.14
N GLU A 297 3.56 5.86 18.13
CA GLU A 297 4.33 5.70 19.35
C GLU A 297 5.75 5.18 19.06
N TYR A 298 5.86 4.17 18.18
CA TYR A 298 7.16 3.65 17.74
C TYR A 298 7.95 4.71 16.95
N ALA A 299 7.30 5.38 15.99
CA ALA A 299 7.93 6.41 15.17
C ALA A 299 8.47 7.57 16.02
N ASP A 300 7.75 7.95 17.07
CA ASP A 300 8.19 9.02 17.98
C ASP A 300 9.31 8.56 18.92
N ALA A 301 9.24 7.32 19.42
CA ALA A 301 10.30 6.72 20.23
C ALA A 301 11.61 6.60 19.42
N SER A 302 11.54 6.18 18.15
CA SER A 302 12.71 6.07 17.28
C SER A 302 13.40 7.41 17.02
N LYS A 303 12.65 8.53 16.94
CA LYS A 303 13.24 9.88 16.79
C LYS A 303 14.08 10.28 18.00
N THR A 304 13.76 9.74 19.16
CA THR A 304 14.43 10.01 20.43
C THR A 304 15.43 8.90 20.81
N ALA A 305 15.86 8.11 19.85
CA ALA A 305 16.78 7.00 20.02
C ALA A 305 17.98 7.39 20.92
N SER A 306 18.31 6.52 21.86
CA SER A 306 19.45 6.69 22.79
C SER A 306 20.80 6.75 22.04
N ALA A 307 21.82 7.28 22.67
CA ALA A 307 23.17 7.24 22.10
C ALA A 307 23.64 5.79 21.82
N GLU A 308 23.26 4.84 22.66
CA GLU A 308 23.54 3.41 22.49
C GLU A 308 22.83 2.85 21.24
N GLN A 309 21.54 3.15 21.04
CA GLN A 309 20.81 2.72 19.85
C GLN A 309 21.41 3.29 18.57
N LYS A 310 21.69 4.60 18.53
CA LYS A 310 22.34 5.25 17.37
C LYS A 310 23.72 4.65 17.07
N ALA A 311 24.48 4.30 18.11
CA ALA A 311 25.78 3.63 17.94
C ALA A 311 25.62 2.22 17.35
N ALA A 312 24.60 1.46 17.79
CA ALA A 312 24.29 0.15 17.24
C ALA A 312 23.87 0.22 15.77
N GLU A 313 22.99 1.17 15.42
CA GLU A 313 22.56 1.44 14.03
C GLU A 313 23.77 1.81 13.14
N ALA A 314 24.62 2.75 13.58
CA ALA A 314 25.80 3.15 12.83
C ALA A 314 26.83 2.01 12.67
N ALA A 315 26.98 1.15 13.68
CA ALA A 315 27.85 -0.02 13.61
C ALA A 315 27.30 -1.05 12.60
N MET A 316 26.00 -1.28 12.60
CA MET A 316 25.31 -2.14 11.64
C MET A 316 25.45 -1.61 10.21
N GLU A 317 25.17 -0.33 9.96
CA GLU A 317 25.34 0.28 8.63
C GLU A 317 26.78 0.17 8.13
N LYS A 318 27.77 0.43 9.00
CA LYS A 318 29.18 0.28 8.66
C LYS A 318 29.55 -1.18 8.33
N GLN A 319 28.99 -2.15 9.04
CA GLN A 319 29.23 -3.57 8.80
C GLN A 319 28.63 -4.00 7.44
N CYS A 320 27.43 -3.53 7.13
CA CYS A 320 26.71 -3.92 5.91
C CYS A 320 27.23 -3.20 4.66
N GLY A 321 27.80 -1.99 4.79
CA GLY A 321 28.29 -1.22 3.62
C GLY A 321 27.18 -0.96 2.61
N ASP A 322 27.33 -1.45 1.39
CA ASP A 322 26.35 -1.28 0.29
C ASP A 322 25.34 -2.43 0.18
N ASP A 323 25.39 -3.39 1.10
CA ASP A 323 24.48 -4.54 1.14
C ASP A 323 23.15 -4.12 1.81
N GLU A 324 22.14 -3.82 1.00
CA GLU A 324 20.83 -3.38 1.47
C GLU A 324 20.07 -4.49 2.22
N ALA A 325 20.21 -5.76 1.81
CA ALA A 325 19.61 -6.88 2.53
C ALA A 325 20.18 -7.01 3.94
N CYS A 326 21.50 -6.89 4.08
CA CYS A 326 22.18 -6.86 5.39
C CYS A 326 21.64 -5.71 6.27
N LYS A 327 21.48 -4.50 5.73
CA LYS A 327 20.97 -3.33 6.47
C LYS A 327 19.58 -3.57 7.03
N VAL A 328 18.67 -4.13 6.24
CA VAL A 328 17.30 -4.41 6.69
C VAL A 328 17.28 -5.47 7.78
N MET A 329 17.95 -6.59 7.58
CA MET A 329 18.05 -7.63 8.61
C MET A 329 18.77 -7.13 9.88
N GLY A 330 19.77 -6.28 9.71
CA GLY A 330 20.47 -5.60 10.80
C GLY A 330 19.55 -4.65 11.57
N GLY A 331 18.76 -3.87 10.86
CA GLY A 331 17.75 -2.97 11.43
C GLY A 331 16.70 -3.72 12.24
N GLN A 332 16.20 -4.87 11.76
CA GLN A 332 15.31 -5.74 12.53
C GLN A 332 15.96 -6.18 13.85
N ARG A 333 17.20 -6.67 13.81
CA ARG A 333 17.92 -7.11 15.03
C ARG A 333 18.10 -5.97 16.05
N VAL A 334 18.48 -4.78 15.58
CA VAL A 334 18.61 -3.59 16.45
C VAL A 334 17.24 -3.23 17.05
N SER A 335 16.19 -3.19 16.25
CA SER A 335 14.83 -2.91 16.73
C SER A 335 14.38 -3.90 17.80
N ASP A 336 14.58 -5.20 17.60
CA ASP A 336 14.22 -6.26 18.55
C ASP A 336 15.01 -6.14 19.86
N GLU A 337 16.32 -5.86 19.79
CA GLU A 337 17.17 -5.66 20.96
C GLU A 337 16.68 -4.49 21.82
N PHE A 338 16.42 -3.32 21.21
CA PHE A 338 15.97 -2.14 21.94
C PHE A 338 14.52 -2.23 22.40
N THR A 339 13.69 -3.00 21.70
CA THR A 339 12.35 -3.36 22.16
C THR A 339 12.43 -4.28 23.39
N ALA A 340 13.29 -5.28 23.38
CA ALA A 340 13.51 -6.17 24.54
C ALA A 340 14.05 -5.43 25.77
N LYS A 341 14.85 -4.38 25.57
CA LYS A 341 15.34 -3.50 26.64
C LYS A 341 14.26 -2.52 27.15
N GLY A 342 13.07 -2.46 26.51
CA GLY A 342 12.01 -1.52 26.85
C GLY A 342 12.24 -0.08 26.37
N ASN A 343 13.18 0.14 25.47
CA ASN A 343 13.48 1.46 24.88
C ASN A 343 12.56 1.78 23.70
N LEU A 344 12.05 0.76 23.02
CA LEU A 344 11.09 0.90 21.92
C LEU A 344 9.79 0.17 22.26
N PRO A 345 8.63 0.68 21.88
CA PRO A 345 7.35 0.01 22.08
C PRO A 345 7.22 -1.21 21.16
N VAL A 346 6.53 -2.25 21.66
CA VAL A 346 6.19 -3.44 20.86
C VAL A 346 5.06 -3.06 19.90
N VAL A 347 5.30 -3.21 18.61
CA VAL A 347 4.27 -3.06 17.56
C VAL A 347 3.79 -4.45 17.16
N SER A 348 2.50 -4.74 17.33
CA SER A 348 1.94 -6.04 16.99
C SER A 348 1.31 -6.02 15.58
N TYR A 349 1.19 -7.19 14.94
CA TYR A 349 0.60 -7.34 13.61
C TYR A 349 -0.84 -6.82 13.50
N GLN A 350 -1.59 -6.76 14.62
CA GLN A 350 -2.93 -6.19 14.63
C GLN A 350 -2.96 -4.73 14.15
N ARG A 351 -1.82 -4.00 14.28
CA ARG A 351 -1.73 -2.63 13.74
C ARG A 351 -1.87 -2.59 12.22
N ILE A 352 -1.46 -3.65 11.49
CA ILE A 352 -1.72 -3.78 10.05
C ILE A 352 -3.24 -3.73 9.82
N VAL A 353 -4.00 -4.50 10.60
CA VAL A 353 -5.46 -4.56 10.45
C VAL A 353 -6.15 -3.28 10.93
N ASP A 354 -5.56 -2.53 11.89
CA ASP A 354 -6.05 -1.20 12.24
C ASP A 354 -5.97 -0.24 11.04
N HIS A 355 -4.88 -0.29 10.28
CA HIS A 355 -4.72 0.48 9.05
C HIS A 355 -5.67 0.01 7.94
N ILE A 356 -5.90 -1.30 7.81
CA ILE A 356 -6.93 -1.85 6.90
C ILE A 356 -8.31 -1.29 7.27
N ASP A 357 -8.72 -1.35 8.55
CA ASP A 357 -10.01 -0.83 9.02
C ASP A 357 -10.17 0.65 8.69
N HIS A 358 -9.13 1.46 8.94
CA HIS A 358 -9.16 2.89 8.64
C HIS A 358 -9.29 3.14 7.14
N ALA A 359 -8.47 2.47 6.32
CA ALA A 359 -8.53 2.60 4.87
C ALA A 359 -9.88 2.15 4.30
N VAL A 360 -10.44 1.04 4.81
CA VAL A 360 -11.79 0.57 4.44
C VAL A 360 -12.86 1.58 4.82
N LYS A 361 -12.76 2.19 6.00
CA LYS A 361 -13.70 3.24 6.44
C LYS A 361 -13.67 4.47 5.53
N ILE A 362 -12.50 4.86 5.03
CA ILE A 362 -12.32 6.09 4.23
C ILE A 362 -12.53 5.84 2.72
N ALA A 363 -11.97 4.77 2.19
CA ALA A 363 -11.94 4.48 0.74
C ALA A 363 -12.97 3.41 0.33
N GLY A 364 -13.43 2.58 1.25
CA GLY A 364 -14.25 1.41 0.97
C GLY A 364 -13.44 0.13 0.79
N VAL A 365 -14.06 -1.02 1.07
CA VAL A 365 -13.41 -2.34 1.07
C VAL A 365 -12.84 -2.76 -0.29
N ASP A 366 -13.33 -2.19 -1.38
CA ASP A 366 -12.87 -2.48 -2.75
C ASP A 366 -11.53 -1.82 -3.11
N HIS A 367 -10.96 -1.02 -2.20
CA HIS A 367 -9.79 -0.18 -2.44
C HIS A 367 -8.62 -0.45 -1.48
N VAL A 368 -8.61 -1.59 -0.79
CA VAL A 368 -7.58 -1.94 0.20
C VAL A 368 -7.03 -3.33 -0.07
N GLY A 369 -5.74 -3.52 0.18
CA GLY A 369 -5.04 -4.80 0.05
C GLY A 369 -3.76 -4.87 0.88
N LEU A 370 -2.82 -5.75 0.52
CA LEU A 370 -1.63 -6.10 1.27
C LEU A 370 -0.36 -5.82 0.46
N GLY A 371 0.60 -5.13 1.06
CA GLY A 371 1.92 -4.85 0.49
C GLY A 371 2.95 -4.80 1.60
N SER A 372 3.54 -5.95 1.91
CA SER A 372 4.23 -6.19 3.18
C SER A 372 5.49 -5.38 3.39
N ASP A 373 6.25 -5.17 2.33
CA ASP A 373 7.60 -4.63 2.42
C ASP A 373 8.57 -5.61 3.12
N PHE A 374 8.31 -6.94 2.98
CA PHE A 374 9.21 -7.99 3.48
C PHE A 374 10.59 -7.86 2.85
N ASP A 375 11.62 -8.20 3.61
CA ASP A 375 13.04 -8.03 3.27
C ASP A 375 13.44 -6.56 2.94
N GLY A 376 12.51 -5.58 3.11
CA GLY A 376 12.73 -4.14 2.93
C GLY A 376 12.46 -3.31 4.18
N ALA A 377 11.81 -3.88 5.20
CA ALA A 377 11.36 -3.12 6.37
C ALA A 377 11.43 -3.91 7.67
N VAL A 378 11.33 -3.21 8.80
CA VAL A 378 11.24 -3.83 10.14
C VAL A 378 9.81 -4.26 10.40
N MET A 379 9.62 -5.56 10.64
CA MET A 379 8.33 -6.22 10.75
C MET A 379 7.73 -6.15 12.16
N PRO A 380 6.40 -6.11 12.30
CA PRO A 380 5.73 -6.13 13.58
C PRO A 380 5.72 -7.54 14.20
N LYS A 381 5.70 -7.58 15.54
CA LYS A 381 5.59 -8.83 16.27
C LYS A 381 4.35 -9.62 15.86
N GLY A 382 4.55 -10.86 15.49
CA GLY A 382 3.52 -11.76 15.00
C GLY A 382 3.34 -11.73 13.48
N MET A 383 4.18 -10.99 12.75
CA MET A 383 4.28 -10.97 11.29
C MET A 383 5.75 -10.95 10.87
N GLU A 384 6.56 -11.75 11.53
CA GLU A 384 8.00 -11.80 11.34
C GLU A 384 8.39 -12.28 9.94
N ASP A 385 7.55 -13.06 9.29
CA ASP A 385 7.75 -13.53 7.92
C ASP A 385 6.42 -13.91 7.23
N VAL A 386 6.51 -14.25 5.97
CA VAL A 386 5.36 -14.56 5.09
C VAL A 386 4.53 -15.78 5.54
N SER A 387 5.07 -16.67 6.38
CA SER A 387 4.32 -17.83 6.92
C SER A 387 3.16 -17.41 7.85
N HIS A 388 3.19 -16.18 8.33
CA HIS A 388 2.20 -15.64 9.27
C HIS A 388 0.99 -14.93 8.61
N LEU A 389 0.89 -14.88 7.28
CA LEU A 389 -0.16 -14.12 6.57
C LEU A 389 -1.59 -14.52 6.96
N GLU A 390 -1.83 -15.79 7.31
CA GLU A 390 -3.16 -16.25 7.75
C GLU A 390 -3.65 -15.54 9.02
N ARG A 391 -2.75 -14.97 9.83
CA ARG A 391 -3.11 -14.14 11.01
C ARG A 391 -3.90 -12.88 10.62
N ILE A 392 -3.61 -12.28 9.46
CA ILE A 392 -4.39 -11.15 8.93
C ILE A 392 -5.81 -11.61 8.60
N THR A 393 -5.96 -12.75 7.92
CA THR A 393 -7.26 -13.35 7.60
C THR A 393 -8.07 -13.63 8.87
N MET A 394 -7.44 -14.23 9.88
CA MET A 394 -8.09 -14.48 11.16
C MET A 394 -8.54 -13.20 11.86
N GLU A 395 -7.69 -12.19 11.89
CA GLU A 395 -7.99 -10.91 12.55
C GLU A 395 -9.10 -10.15 11.81
N LEU A 396 -9.12 -10.13 10.48
CA LEU A 396 -10.22 -9.55 9.69
C LEU A 396 -11.55 -10.23 10.01
N LEU A 397 -11.57 -11.57 10.04
CA LEU A 397 -12.76 -12.34 10.42
C LEU A 397 -13.20 -12.05 11.87
N ARG A 398 -12.25 -11.92 12.80
CA ARG A 398 -12.52 -11.55 14.19
C ARG A 398 -13.17 -10.17 14.31
N ARG A 399 -12.78 -9.23 13.43
CA ARG A 399 -13.36 -7.87 13.34
C ARG A 399 -14.70 -7.84 12.61
N GLY A 400 -15.19 -8.96 12.07
CA GLY A 400 -16.51 -9.07 11.48
C GLY A 400 -16.56 -8.87 9.97
N TYR A 401 -15.43 -8.86 9.27
CA TYR A 401 -15.42 -8.87 7.82
C TYR A 401 -16.09 -10.11 7.27
N SER A 402 -16.84 -9.98 6.16
CA SER A 402 -17.37 -11.11 5.43
C SER A 402 -16.27 -11.87 4.71
N ASP A 403 -16.45 -13.17 4.43
CA ASP A 403 -15.50 -13.96 3.62
C ASP A 403 -15.17 -13.27 2.31
N LYS A 404 -16.18 -12.70 1.66
CA LYS A 404 -16.05 -11.98 0.39
C LYS A 404 -15.19 -10.72 0.52
N ASP A 405 -15.34 -9.97 1.61
CA ASP A 405 -14.54 -8.77 1.82
C ASP A 405 -13.10 -9.13 2.18
N VAL A 406 -12.89 -10.21 2.93
CA VAL A 406 -11.55 -10.76 3.19
C VAL A 406 -10.88 -11.16 1.88
N GLU A 407 -11.57 -11.92 0.99
CA GLU A 407 -11.02 -12.31 -0.32
C GLU A 407 -10.66 -11.10 -1.21
N LYS A 408 -11.43 -10.01 -1.15
CA LYS A 408 -11.10 -8.75 -1.84
C LYS A 408 -9.80 -8.16 -1.32
N ILE A 409 -9.65 -8.05 0.02
CA ILE A 409 -8.46 -7.47 0.68
C ILE A 409 -7.23 -8.34 0.41
N LEU A 410 -7.38 -9.66 0.48
CA LEU A 410 -6.25 -10.59 0.28
C LEU A 410 -5.63 -10.50 -1.12
N GLY A 411 -6.38 -10.05 -2.14
CA GLY A 411 -5.80 -9.90 -3.49
C GLY A 411 -6.83 -9.58 -4.57
N GLY A 412 -8.12 -9.83 -4.32
CA GLY A 412 -9.18 -9.60 -5.30
C GLY A 412 -9.20 -8.16 -5.83
N ASN A 413 -8.94 -7.18 -4.97
CA ASN A 413 -8.90 -5.77 -5.34
C ASN A 413 -7.72 -5.43 -6.25
N LEU A 414 -6.53 -5.97 -5.97
CA LEU A 414 -5.38 -5.80 -6.86
C LEU A 414 -5.62 -6.43 -8.23
N LEU A 415 -6.13 -7.66 -8.27
CA LEU A 415 -6.42 -8.35 -9.53
C LEU A 415 -7.44 -7.58 -10.38
N ARG A 416 -8.42 -6.91 -9.75
CA ARG A 416 -9.34 -6.00 -10.42
C ARG A 416 -8.60 -4.82 -11.04
N VAL A 417 -7.78 -4.12 -10.24
CA VAL A 417 -7.01 -2.94 -10.71
C VAL A 417 -6.08 -3.33 -11.85
N MET A 418 -5.31 -4.40 -11.70
CA MET A 418 -4.41 -4.86 -12.75
C MET A 418 -5.18 -5.19 -14.05
N GLY A 419 -6.33 -5.87 -13.95
CA GLY A 419 -7.17 -6.16 -15.11
C GLY A 419 -7.76 -4.91 -15.77
N ASP A 420 -8.05 -3.85 -15.01
CA ASP A 420 -8.53 -2.57 -15.55
C ASP A 420 -7.39 -1.78 -16.23
N VAL A 421 -6.15 -1.88 -15.72
CA VAL A 421 -4.94 -1.35 -16.37
C VAL A 421 -4.68 -2.07 -17.69
N GLU A 422 -4.76 -3.41 -17.74
CA GLU A 422 -4.65 -4.21 -18.96
C GLU A 422 -5.68 -3.78 -20.04
N LYS A 423 -6.95 -3.63 -19.65
CA LYS A 423 -8.03 -3.17 -20.55
C LYS A 423 -7.79 -1.74 -21.06
N THR A 424 -7.29 -0.85 -20.19
CA THR A 424 -6.96 0.52 -20.57
C THR A 424 -5.84 0.55 -21.59
N ALA A 425 -4.79 -0.23 -21.36
CA ALA A 425 -3.68 -0.37 -22.30
C ALA A 425 -4.15 -0.90 -23.67
N ALA A 426 -4.96 -1.95 -23.71
CA ALA A 426 -5.52 -2.49 -24.93
C ALA A 426 -6.30 -1.42 -25.73
N LYS A 427 -7.16 -0.63 -25.05
CA LYS A 427 -7.87 0.50 -25.68
C LYS A 427 -6.92 1.56 -26.23
N MET A 428 -5.86 1.91 -25.47
CA MET A 428 -4.88 2.92 -25.92
C MET A 428 -4.04 2.46 -27.11
N ARG A 429 -3.84 1.15 -27.26
CA ARG A 429 -3.14 0.55 -28.43
C ARG A 429 -4.07 0.27 -29.62
N GLY A 430 -5.39 0.50 -29.47
CA GLY A 430 -6.38 0.21 -30.51
C GLY A 430 -6.68 -1.27 -30.68
N GLU A 431 -6.37 -2.11 -29.70
CA GLU A 431 -6.69 -3.54 -29.66
C GLU A 431 -8.18 -3.72 -29.29
N LYS A 432 -8.85 -4.69 -29.91
CA LYS A 432 -10.28 -4.97 -29.69
C LYS A 432 -10.49 -6.00 -28.57
#